data_c35f67d6557d73d68f94aa14367954f1
#
_entry.id   c35f67d6557d73d68f94aa14367954f1
#
_cell.length_a   1.000
_cell.length_b   1.000
_cell.length_c   1.000
_cell.angle_alpha   90.00
_cell.angle_beta   90.00
_cell.angle_gamma   90.00
#
_symmetry.space_group_name_H-M   'P 1'
#
loop_
_entity.id
_entity.type
_entity.pdbx_description
1 polymer ?
#
loop_
_entity_poly.entity_id
_entity_poly.type
_entity_poly.pdbx_seq_one_letter_code
_entity_poly.pdbx_strand_id
1 'polypeptide(L)'
;MTLRELRYLVALANRAHFGRAAEDCHVSQPTLSTQIRKLEEYLGATLVDRGAKSFALTGIGQEVVEKARQIVAQVDTLLASRRTAQTPLTGPLNLGVIPTLAPYLLPRLLPLLKEHFKRLQLVVHEDLTGHLLERLRGYQIDAALLALPVDGEDFEEMPLFDEPFWLACPPRHPLAQLKVVTESDLSGETMLLLADGHCLRGQALAACGRTAADDEGADDFRAVSLATICHLVAAGFGCTLLPALAAHPPQGAEPSFVVRPLRSPSASRRIGLVWRRGSPNTQQLSLLGEMVRDNPAGGTRTVPLDRGAARAHLTLART
;
A
#
# COMPACT_ATOMS: atom_id res chain seq x y z
N MET A 1 10.98 -22.23 -24.80
CA MET A 1 10.38 -21.20 -23.91
C MET A 1 10.72 -19.82 -24.45
N THR A 2 9.76 -18.92 -24.56
CA THR A 2 9.91 -17.56 -25.07
C THR A 2 9.38 -16.54 -24.07
N LEU A 3 9.85 -15.29 -24.12
CA LEU A 3 9.33 -14.20 -23.28
C LEU A 3 7.82 -13.98 -23.49
N ARG A 4 7.31 -14.22 -24.70
CA ARG A 4 5.88 -14.09 -25.00
C ARG A 4 5.04 -15.13 -24.25
N GLU A 5 5.50 -16.37 -24.16
CA GLU A 5 4.85 -17.41 -23.37
C GLU A 5 4.82 -17.08 -21.87
N LEU A 6 5.92 -16.50 -21.34
CA LEU A 6 5.97 -16.03 -19.96
C LEU A 6 4.97 -14.87 -19.72
N ARG A 7 4.88 -13.90 -20.63
CA ARG A 7 3.89 -12.81 -20.55
C ARG A 7 2.46 -13.36 -20.58
N TYR A 8 2.17 -14.36 -21.40
CA TYR A 8 0.84 -15.00 -21.46
C TYR A 8 0.50 -15.69 -20.14
N LEU A 9 1.46 -16.39 -19.55
CA LEU A 9 1.28 -17.04 -18.25
C LEU A 9 1.02 -16.02 -17.14
N VAL A 10 1.77 -14.94 -17.10
CA VAL A 10 1.58 -13.83 -16.13
C VAL A 10 0.21 -13.17 -16.30
N ALA A 11 -0.21 -12.87 -17.53
CA ALA A 11 -1.52 -12.30 -17.82
C ALA A 11 -2.65 -13.25 -17.38
N LEU A 12 -2.49 -14.55 -17.65
CA LEU A 12 -3.46 -15.57 -17.25
C LEU A 12 -3.58 -15.66 -15.72
N ALA A 13 -2.46 -15.66 -15.01
CA ALA A 13 -2.44 -15.66 -13.54
C ALA A 13 -3.10 -14.41 -12.94
N ASN A 14 -2.90 -13.24 -13.55
CA ASN A 14 -3.48 -11.98 -13.06
C ASN A 14 -4.99 -11.89 -13.28
N ARG A 15 -5.48 -12.42 -14.40
CA ARG A 15 -6.92 -12.34 -14.77
C ARG A 15 -7.74 -13.53 -14.30
N ALA A 16 -7.09 -14.63 -13.94
CA ALA A 16 -7.73 -15.90 -13.59
C ALA A 16 -8.80 -16.33 -14.64
N HIS A 17 -8.64 -15.92 -15.91
CA HIS A 17 -9.61 -16.16 -16.98
C HIS A 17 -8.93 -16.08 -18.35
N PHE A 18 -8.97 -17.19 -19.12
CA PHE A 18 -8.30 -17.31 -20.43
C PHE A 18 -8.73 -16.23 -21.44
N GLY A 19 -10.03 -15.93 -21.54
CA GLY A 19 -10.55 -14.92 -22.47
C GLY A 19 -10.00 -13.53 -22.17
N ARG A 20 -10.13 -13.08 -20.91
CA ARG A 20 -9.62 -11.76 -20.47
C ARG A 20 -8.09 -11.65 -20.60
N ALA A 21 -7.37 -12.72 -20.28
CA ALA A 21 -5.92 -12.72 -20.47
C ALA A 21 -5.52 -12.64 -21.95
N ALA A 22 -6.29 -13.26 -22.84
CA ALA A 22 -6.06 -13.19 -24.28
C ALA A 22 -6.32 -11.78 -24.82
N GLU A 23 -7.36 -11.10 -24.36
CA GLU A 23 -7.65 -9.68 -24.67
C GLU A 23 -6.49 -8.78 -24.25
N ASP A 24 -5.99 -8.92 -23.01
CA ASP A 24 -4.84 -8.15 -22.50
C ASP A 24 -3.58 -8.37 -23.35
N CYS A 25 -3.41 -9.59 -23.87
CA CYS A 25 -2.27 -9.95 -24.71
C CYS A 25 -2.50 -9.68 -26.21
N HIS A 26 -3.65 -9.12 -26.59
CA HIS A 26 -4.03 -8.86 -27.98
C HIS A 26 -3.95 -10.10 -28.89
N VAL A 27 -4.43 -11.24 -28.38
CA VAL A 27 -4.48 -12.51 -29.10
C VAL A 27 -5.84 -13.20 -28.92
N SER A 28 -6.10 -14.25 -29.73
CA SER A 28 -7.29 -15.07 -29.51
C SER A 28 -7.09 -16.03 -28.31
N GLN A 29 -8.18 -16.36 -27.61
CA GLN A 29 -8.13 -17.33 -26.50
C GLN A 29 -7.53 -18.68 -26.90
N PRO A 30 -7.85 -19.28 -28.09
CA PRO A 30 -7.19 -20.51 -28.54
C PRO A 30 -5.67 -20.35 -28.68
N THR A 31 -5.20 -19.19 -29.18
CA THR A 31 -3.77 -18.90 -29.30
C THR A 31 -3.11 -18.87 -27.94
N LEU A 32 -3.64 -18.15 -26.97
CA LEU A 32 -3.11 -18.09 -25.62
C LEU A 32 -3.09 -19.47 -24.98
N SER A 33 -4.19 -20.25 -25.07
CA SER A 33 -4.27 -21.60 -24.51
C SER A 33 -3.24 -22.55 -25.12
N THR A 34 -3.00 -22.44 -26.43
CA THR A 34 -1.99 -23.26 -27.13
C THR A 34 -0.57 -22.91 -26.67
N GLN A 35 -0.27 -21.63 -26.49
CA GLN A 35 1.05 -21.20 -26.02
C GLN A 35 1.31 -21.60 -24.56
N ILE A 36 0.30 -21.56 -23.69
CA ILE A 36 0.42 -22.09 -22.33
C ILE A 36 0.71 -23.61 -22.36
N ARG A 37 0.02 -24.38 -23.19
CA ARG A 37 0.32 -25.82 -23.33
C ARG A 37 1.76 -26.09 -23.78
N LYS A 38 2.25 -25.34 -24.77
CA LYS A 38 3.65 -25.44 -25.23
C LYS A 38 4.64 -25.11 -24.10
N LEU A 39 4.32 -24.16 -23.25
CA LEU A 39 5.13 -23.83 -22.09
C LEU A 39 5.11 -24.98 -21.06
N GLU A 40 3.95 -25.58 -20.81
CA GLU A 40 3.78 -26.77 -19.95
C GLU A 40 4.58 -27.96 -20.49
N GLU A 41 4.49 -28.24 -21.80
CA GLU A 41 5.27 -29.26 -22.48
C GLU A 41 6.78 -29.03 -22.38
N TYR A 42 7.22 -27.76 -22.58
CA TYR A 42 8.64 -27.40 -22.48
C TYR A 42 9.20 -27.58 -21.07
N LEU A 43 8.39 -27.24 -20.05
CA LEU A 43 8.77 -27.37 -18.64
C LEU A 43 8.56 -28.78 -18.09
N GLY A 44 7.85 -29.63 -18.79
CA GLY A 44 7.50 -30.99 -18.35
C GLY A 44 6.55 -30.98 -17.14
N ALA A 45 5.79 -29.90 -16.94
CA ALA A 45 4.92 -29.71 -15.78
C ALA A 45 3.60 -29.03 -16.14
N THR A 46 2.51 -29.45 -15.51
CA THR A 46 1.21 -28.80 -15.63
C THR A 46 1.19 -27.58 -14.74
N LEU A 47 0.95 -26.39 -15.31
CA LEU A 47 0.90 -25.11 -14.60
C LEU A 47 -0.53 -24.69 -14.24
N VAL A 48 -1.51 -25.10 -15.05
CA VAL A 48 -2.91 -24.74 -14.89
C VAL A 48 -3.74 -25.98 -14.58
N ASP A 49 -4.47 -25.97 -13.49
CA ASP A 49 -5.42 -27.03 -13.16
C ASP A 49 -6.67 -26.90 -14.05
N ARG A 50 -6.85 -27.83 -14.98
CA ARG A 50 -7.99 -27.85 -15.92
C ARG A 50 -9.17 -28.64 -15.39
N GLY A 51 -9.02 -29.33 -14.25
CA GLY A 51 -10.09 -30.10 -13.60
C GLY A 51 -10.91 -29.28 -12.62
N ALA A 52 -10.44 -28.11 -12.22
CA ALA A 52 -11.14 -27.23 -11.30
C ALA A 52 -12.36 -26.58 -11.98
N LYS A 53 -13.45 -26.36 -11.21
CA LYS A 53 -14.65 -25.66 -11.68
C LYS A 53 -14.38 -24.19 -12.06
N SER A 54 -13.30 -23.62 -11.55
CA SER A 54 -12.80 -22.27 -11.82
C SER A 54 -11.31 -22.36 -12.16
N PHE A 55 -10.76 -21.28 -12.74
CA PHE A 55 -9.33 -21.19 -12.99
C PHE A 55 -8.52 -21.38 -11.70
N ALA A 56 -7.55 -22.29 -11.74
CA ALA A 56 -6.57 -22.48 -10.66
C ALA A 56 -5.19 -22.79 -11.24
N LEU A 57 -4.15 -22.31 -10.56
CA LEU A 57 -2.76 -22.72 -10.82
C LEU A 57 -2.43 -23.93 -9.95
N THR A 58 -1.60 -24.82 -10.47
CA THR A 58 -0.96 -25.87 -9.65
C THR A 58 0.10 -25.23 -8.73
N GLY A 59 0.60 -25.96 -7.72
CA GLY A 59 1.71 -25.48 -6.88
C GLY A 59 2.94 -25.10 -7.72
N ILE A 60 3.33 -25.95 -8.68
CA ILE A 60 4.41 -25.66 -9.66
C ILE A 60 4.03 -24.44 -10.52
N GLY A 61 2.76 -24.32 -10.91
CA GLY A 61 2.26 -23.18 -11.67
C GLY A 61 2.45 -21.86 -10.94
N GLN A 62 2.22 -21.82 -9.63
CA GLN A 62 2.43 -20.64 -8.79
C GLN A 62 3.91 -20.24 -8.76
N GLU A 63 4.82 -21.19 -8.51
CA GLU A 63 6.26 -20.94 -8.51
C GLU A 63 6.77 -20.43 -9.86
N VAL A 64 6.31 -21.06 -10.97
CA VAL A 64 6.70 -20.64 -12.32
C VAL A 64 6.15 -19.26 -12.65
N VAL A 65 4.93 -18.91 -12.24
CA VAL A 65 4.36 -17.56 -12.40
C VAL A 65 5.20 -16.52 -11.68
N GLU A 66 5.65 -16.77 -10.46
CA GLU A 66 6.52 -15.84 -9.73
C GLU A 66 7.85 -15.60 -10.46
N LYS A 67 8.50 -16.68 -10.92
CA LYS A 67 9.72 -16.56 -11.72
C LYS A 67 9.47 -15.86 -13.06
N ALA A 68 8.35 -16.16 -13.72
CA ALA A 68 7.97 -15.50 -14.96
C ALA A 68 7.76 -13.99 -14.78
N ARG A 69 7.14 -13.57 -13.68
CA ARG A 69 6.99 -12.13 -13.33
C ARG A 69 8.35 -11.45 -13.18
N GLN A 70 9.28 -12.07 -12.46
CA GLN A 70 10.64 -11.55 -12.29
C GLN A 70 11.33 -11.34 -13.64
N ILE A 71 11.31 -12.35 -14.51
CA ILE A 71 11.94 -12.31 -15.84
C ILE A 71 11.30 -11.22 -16.71
N VAL A 72 9.97 -11.16 -16.76
CA VAL A 72 9.23 -10.15 -17.53
C VAL A 72 9.58 -8.76 -17.03
N ALA A 73 9.59 -8.53 -15.71
CA ALA A 73 9.94 -7.25 -15.12
C ALA A 73 11.38 -6.84 -15.43
N GLN A 74 12.35 -7.77 -15.40
CA GLN A 74 13.74 -7.48 -15.79
C GLN A 74 13.87 -7.07 -17.25
N VAL A 75 13.12 -7.71 -18.15
CA VAL A 75 13.11 -7.31 -19.57
C VAL A 75 12.44 -5.97 -19.77
N ASP A 76 11.33 -5.70 -19.08
CA ASP A 76 10.66 -4.39 -19.14
C ASP A 76 11.58 -3.29 -18.60
N THR A 77 12.42 -3.61 -17.61
CA THR A 77 13.54 -2.78 -17.13
C THR A 77 14.52 -2.42 -18.23
N LEU A 78 15.02 -3.41 -18.97
CA LEU A 78 15.94 -3.17 -20.09
C LEU A 78 15.33 -2.27 -21.15
N LEU A 79 14.04 -2.41 -21.41
CA LEU A 79 13.33 -1.55 -22.36
C LEU A 79 13.10 -0.13 -21.81
N ALA A 80 12.87 -0.01 -20.51
CA ALA A 80 12.67 1.27 -19.83
C ALA A 80 13.98 2.06 -19.71
N SER A 81 15.11 1.43 -19.47
CA SER A 81 16.42 2.11 -19.34
C SER A 81 16.80 2.96 -20.57
N ARG A 82 16.28 2.63 -21.76
CA ARG A 82 16.43 3.47 -22.95
C ARG A 82 15.51 4.71 -22.96
N ARG A 83 14.42 4.71 -22.18
CA ARG A 83 13.41 5.79 -22.13
C ARG A 83 13.62 6.76 -20.97
N THR A 84 14.30 6.33 -19.91
CA THR A 84 14.37 7.04 -18.61
C THR A 84 15.16 8.35 -18.64
N ALA A 85 15.95 8.60 -19.68
CA ALA A 85 16.79 9.81 -19.75
C ALA A 85 16.00 11.11 -20.05
N GLN A 86 14.74 11.07 -20.46
CA GLN A 86 14.05 12.24 -20.98
C GLN A 86 12.62 12.53 -20.45
N THR A 87 11.94 11.59 -19.77
CA THR A 87 10.56 11.86 -19.32
C THR A 87 10.24 11.11 -18.02
N PRO A 88 10.14 11.81 -16.87
CA PRO A 88 9.81 11.17 -15.60
C PRO A 88 8.36 10.64 -15.58
N LEU A 89 8.15 9.48 -14.93
CA LEU A 89 6.85 8.85 -14.64
C LEU A 89 5.91 8.78 -15.86
N THR A 90 6.27 7.94 -16.83
CA THR A 90 5.42 7.65 -18.00
C THR A 90 5.07 6.16 -18.08
N GLY A 91 3.87 5.86 -18.54
CA GLY A 91 3.37 4.48 -18.67
C GLY A 91 2.71 3.94 -17.39
N PRO A 92 2.54 2.62 -17.29
CA PRO A 92 1.83 2.02 -16.16
C PRO A 92 2.65 2.11 -14.87
N LEU A 93 1.97 2.46 -13.77
CA LEU A 93 2.49 2.41 -12.40
C LEU A 93 1.43 1.74 -11.52
N ASN A 94 1.77 0.59 -10.96
CA ASN A 94 0.95 -0.12 -10.00
C ASN A 94 1.36 0.30 -8.58
N LEU A 95 0.54 1.11 -7.93
CA LEU A 95 0.79 1.67 -6.60
C LEU A 95 -0.07 0.98 -5.56
N GLY A 96 0.57 0.30 -4.61
CA GLY A 96 -0.08 -0.20 -3.40
C GLY A 96 -0.31 0.93 -2.39
N VAL A 97 -1.42 0.89 -1.67
CA VAL A 97 -1.71 1.85 -0.59
C VAL A 97 -2.47 1.13 0.52
N ILE A 98 -2.09 1.33 1.78
CA ILE A 98 -2.83 0.75 2.90
C ILE A 98 -4.20 1.40 3.08
N PRO A 99 -5.25 0.64 3.52
CA PRO A 99 -6.63 1.12 3.63
C PRO A 99 -6.81 2.29 4.60
N THR A 100 -5.93 2.42 5.58
CA THR A 100 -5.95 3.54 6.55
C THR A 100 -5.35 4.83 6.02
N LEU A 101 -4.83 4.82 4.78
CA LEU A 101 -4.20 5.95 4.11
C LEU A 101 -4.89 6.30 2.79
N ALA A 102 -5.25 5.31 1.99
CA ALA A 102 -5.76 5.48 0.63
C ALA A 102 -6.92 6.49 0.52
N PRO A 103 -8.03 6.38 1.29
CA PRO A 103 -9.18 7.28 1.15
C PRO A 103 -8.87 8.73 1.52
N TYR A 104 -7.81 8.98 2.29
CA TYR A 104 -7.48 10.29 2.83
C TYR A 104 -6.35 10.99 2.08
N LEU A 105 -5.37 10.23 1.57
CA LEU A 105 -4.22 10.77 0.83
C LEU A 105 -4.51 10.87 -0.67
N LEU A 106 -5.13 9.85 -1.29
CA LEU A 106 -5.34 9.80 -2.73
C LEU A 106 -6.14 10.98 -3.31
N PRO A 107 -7.20 11.48 -2.66
CA PRO A 107 -7.94 12.65 -3.18
C PRO A 107 -7.06 13.89 -3.37
N ARG A 108 -5.97 14.01 -2.60
CA ARG A 108 -4.99 15.11 -2.72
C ARG A 108 -3.88 14.78 -3.71
N LEU A 109 -3.43 13.53 -3.74
CA LEU A 109 -2.33 13.08 -4.58
C LEU A 109 -2.73 12.96 -6.05
N LEU A 110 -3.91 12.42 -6.35
CA LEU A 110 -4.34 12.15 -7.73
C LEU A 110 -4.39 13.40 -8.62
N PRO A 111 -4.91 14.57 -8.18
CA PRO A 111 -4.87 15.80 -8.98
C PRO A 111 -3.45 16.23 -9.32
N LEU A 112 -2.52 16.17 -8.34
CA LEU A 112 -1.12 16.51 -8.53
C LEU A 112 -0.43 15.58 -9.55
N LEU A 113 -0.67 14.27 -9.43
CA LEU A 113 -0.14 13.30 -10.39
C LEU A 113 -0.65 13.55 -11.80
N LYS A 114 -1.94 13.85 -11.95
CA LYS A 114 -2.55 14.14 -13.26
C LYS A 114 -1.99 15.41 -13.89
N GLU A 115 -1.70 16.42 -13.08
CA GLU A 115 -1.13 17.68 -13.54
C GLU A 115 0.32 17.54 -14.00
N HIS A 116 1.16 16.88 -13.19
CA HIS A 116 2.60 16.80 -13.41
C HIS A 116 3.00 15.66 -14.36
N PHE A 117 2.24 14.55 -14.39
CA PHE A 117 2.58 13.34 -15.14
C PHE A 117 1.48 12.93 -16.13
N LYS A 118 1.31 13.70 -17.18
CA LYS A 118 0.22 13.54 -18.18
C LYS A 118 0.18 12.17 -18.87
N ARG A 119 1.29 11.42 -18.87
CA ARG A 119 1.40 10.10 -19.52
C ARG A 119 1.46 8.96 -18.51
N LEU A 120 1.27 9.24 -17.23
CA LEU A 120 1.19 8.24 -16.17
C LEU A 120 -0.15 7.48 -16.28
N GLN A 121 -0.06 6.15 -16.27
CA GLN A 121 -1.22 5.26 -16.17
C GLN A 121 -1.20 4.63 -14.79
N LEU A 122 -1.82 5.30 -13.82
CA LEU A 122 -1.83 4.85 -12.43
C LEU A 122 -2.90 3.79 -12.21
N VAL A 123 -2.50 2.64 -11.63
CA VAL A 123 -3.38 1.62 -11.07
C VAL A 123 -3.14 1.57 -9.57
N VAL A 124 -4.18 1.79 -8.78
CA VAL A 124 -4.10 1.75 -7.32
C VAL A 124 -4.59 0.40 -6.81
N HIS A 125 -3.81 -0.20 -5.92
CA HIS A 125 -4.12 -1.43 -5.21
C HIS A 125 -4.22 -1.13 -3.71
N GLU A 126 -5.43 -1.23 -3.17
CA GLU A 126 -5.65 -1.07 -1.73
C GLU A 126 -5.65 -2.44 -1.06
N ASP A 127 -4.72 -2.65 -0.12
CA ASP A 127 -4.58 -3.93 0.59
C ASP A 127 -3.79 -3.74 1.90
N LEU A 128 -3.76 -4.77 2.73
CA LEU A 128 -3.01 -4.80 3.98
C LEU A 128 -1.49 -4.80 3.71
N THR A 129 -0.72 -4.30 4.69
CA THR A 129 0.74 -4.17 4.58
C THR A 129 1.43 -5.46 4.14
N GLY A 130 1.10 -6.60 4.78
CA GLY A 130 1.70 -7.90 4.45
C GLY A 130 1.45 -8.28 2.98
N HIS A 131 0.21 -8.17 2.52
CA HIS A 131 -0.15 -8.48 1.13
C HIS A 131 0.53 -7.53 0.13
N LEU A 132 0.64 -6.24 0.45
CA LEU A 132 1.35 -5.28 -0.41
C LEU A 132 2.84 -5.60 -0.50
N LEU A 133 3.49 -6.01 0.59
CA LEU A 133 4.88 -6.45 0.59
C LEU A 133 5.08 -7.74 -0.24
N GLU A 134 4.16 -8.71 -0.13
CA GLU A 134 4.16 -9.90 -0.98
C GLU A 134 3.98 -9.54 -2.47
N ARG A 135 3.07 -8.63 -2.78
CA ARG A 135 2.86 -8.13 -4.14
C ARG A 135 4.07 -7.37 -4.68
N LEU A 136 4.81 -6.63 -3.84
CA LEU A 136 6.08 -6.02 -4.21
C LEU A 136 7.11 -7.08 -4.54
N ARG A 137 7.30 -8.11 -3.69
CA ARG A 137 8.21 -9.24 -3.95
C ARG A 137 7.83 -9.97 -5.22
N GLY A 138 6.53 -10.19 -5.44
CA GLY A 138 5.98 -10.86 -6.61
C GLY A 138 5.93 -10.02 -7.88
N TYR A 139 6.49 -8.80 -7.91
CA TYR A 139 6.47 -7.89 -9.07
C TYR A 139 5.06 -7.57 -9.59
N GLN A 140 4.05 -7.61 -8.72
CA GLN A 140 2.66 -7.29 -9.07
C GLN A 140 2.36 -5.80 -8.90
N ILE A 141 3.12 -5.13 -8.02
CA ILE A 141 3.10 -3.68 -7.85
C ILE A 141 4.52 -3.13 -7.89
N ASP A 142 4.65 -1.85 -8.24
CA ASP A 142 5.93 -1.16 -8.41
C ASP A 142 6.41 -0.52 -7.13
N ALA A 143 5.50 0.08 -6.38
CA ALA A 143 5.73 0.71 -5.09
C ALA A 143 4.50 0.61 -4.19
N ALA A 144 4.68 0.88 -2.89
CA ALA A 144 3.58 0.94 -1.93
C ALA A 144 3.74 2.10 -0.94
N LEU A 145 2.64 2.78 -0.62
CA LEU A 145 2.52 3.78 0.44
C LEU A 145 2.09 3.07 1.73
N LEU A 146 3.01 2.97 2.68
CA LEU A 146 2.89 2.16 3.89
C LEU A 146 3.29 2.95 5.14
N ALA A 147 2.94 2.41 6.30
CA ALA A 147 3.55 2.82 7.56
C ALA A 147 4.91 2.14 7.72
N LEU A 148 5.92 2.94 8.09
CA LEU A 148 7.30 2.51 8.31
C LEU A 148 7.59 2.24 9.79
N PRO A 149 8.62 1.42 10.11
CA PRO A 149 9.43 0.61 9.18
C PRO A 149 8.66 -0.58 8.62
N VAL A 150 9.13 -1.17 7.52
CA VAL A 150 8.64 -2.45 7.03
C VAL A 150 9.68 -3.55 7.23
N ASP A 151 9.22 -4.79 7.40
CA ASP A 151 10.10 -5.94 7.57
C ASP A 151 10.66 -6.41 6.22
N GLY A 152 11.97 -6.66 6.19
CA GLY A 152 12.69 -7.26 5.06
C GLY A 152 13.78 -6.36 4.49
N GLU A 153 14.92 -6.97 4.18
CA GLU A 153 16.08 -6.29 3.58
C GLU A 153 15.94 -6.08 2.05
N ASP A 154 14.94 -6.66 1.44
CA ASP A 154 14.63 -6.63 0.01
C ASP A 154 13.92 -5.35 -0.45
N PHE A 155 13.66 -4.44 0.48
CA PHE A 155 13.00 -3.17 0.19
C PHE A 155 13.90 -1.96 0.39
N GLU A 156 13.60 -0.91 -0.35
CA GLU A 156 14.04 0.46 -0.11
C GLU A 156 12.86 1.24 0.44
N GLU A 157 13.12 2.03 1.48
CA GLU A 157 12.15 2.87 2.14
C GLU A 157 12.50 4.35 1.94
N MET A 158 11.54 5.14 1.52
CA MET A 158 11.64 6.59 1.49
C MET A 158 10.63 7.20 2.46
N PRO A 159 11.07 7.68 3.62
CA PRO A 159 10.18 8.38 4.56
C PRO A 159 9.62 9.65 3.92
N LEU A 160 8.30 9.86 4.08
CA LEU A 160 7.60 11.00 3.50
C LEU A 160 7.17 12.00 4.58
N PHE A 161 6.38 11.53 5.55
CA PHE A 161 5.88 12.37 6.64
C PHE A 161 5.53 11.55 7.89
N ASP A 162 5.56 12.23 9.03
CA ASP A 162 5.03 11.73 10.29
C ASP A 162 3.58 12.20 10.44
N GLU A 163 2.70 11.26 10.76
CA GLU A 163 1.27 11.47 10.91
C GLU A 163 0.85 11.23 12.36
N PRO A 164 0.49 12.30 13.12
CA PRO A 164 0.09 12.15 14.49
C PRO A 164 -1.28 11.50 14.64
N PHE A 165 -1.51 10.85 15.79
CA PHE A 165 -2.81 10.31 16.15
C PHE A 165 -3.64 11.31 16.93
N TRP A 166 -4.94 11.26 16.67
CA TRP A 166 -5.97 12.03 17.35
C TRP A 166 -6.96 11.08 17.99
N LEU A 167 -7.37 11.35 19.21
CA LEU A 167 -8.50 10.66 19.81
C LEU A 167 -9.79 11.12 19.12
N ALA A 168 -10.64 10.16 18.72
CA ALA A 168 -12.02 10.39 18.36
C ALA A 168 -12.94 9.78 19.43
N CYS A 169 -13.88 10.59 19.93
CA CYS A 169 -14.81 10.19 20.97
C CYS A 169 -16.21 10.77 20.72
N PRO A 170 -17.27 10.21 21.33
CA PRO A 170 -18.62 10.77 21.25
C PRO A 170 -18.66 12.21 21.78
N PRO A 171 -19.57 13.09 21.26
CA PRO A 171 -19.61 14.50 21.67
C PRO A 171 -19.85 14.73 23.16
N ARG A 172 -20.55 13.80 23.82
CA ARG A 172 -20.87 13.88 25.27
C ARG A 172 -19.85 13.14 26.15
N HIS A 173 -18.79 12.57 25.56
CA HIS A 173 -17.77 11.87 26.31
C HIS A 173 -16.95 12.83 27.18
N PRO A 174 -16.52 12.46 28.41
CA PRO A 174 -15.68 13.31 29.24
C PRO A 174 -14.41 13.80 28.53
N LEU A 175 -13.73 12.94 27.77
CA LEU A 175 -12.54 13.29 27.01
C LEU A 175 -12.78 14.35 25.92
N ALA A 176 -14.02 14.54 25.47
CA ALA A 176 -14.38 15.60 24.53
C ALA A 176 -14.19 17.01 25.11
N GLN A 177 -14.16 17.16 26.43
CA GLN A 177 -13.97 18.46 27.13
C GLN A 177 -12.49 18.82 27.26
N LEU A 178 -11.57 17.87 27.11
CA LEU A 178 -10.14 18.13 27.20
C LEU A 178 -9.63 18.83 25.95
N LYS A 179 -8.66 19.73 26.10
CA LYS A 179 -7.97 20.37 24.97
C LYS A 179 -6.94 19.44 24.33
N VAL A 180 -6.32 18.59 25.14
CA VAL A 180 -5.30 17.58 24.74
C VAL A 180 -5.53 16.38 25.63
N VAL A 181 -5.51 15.19 25.04
CA VAL A 181 -5.63 13.91 25.73
C VAL A 181 -4.23 13.32 25.91
N THR A 182 -3.99 12.67 27.03
CA THR A 182 -2.75 11.93 27.33
C THR A 182 -3.01 10.44 27.35
N GLU A 183 -1.96 9.65 27.33
CA GLU A 183 -2.04 8.19 27.43
C GLU A 183 -2.77 7.74 28.70
N SER A 184 -2.51 8.42 29.84
CA SER A 184 -3.17 8.13 31.11
C SER A 184 -4.68 8.38 31.10
N ASP A 185 -5.16 9.31 30.29
CA ASP A 185 -6.60 9.60 30.15
C ASP A 185 -7.33 8.48 29.39
N LEU A 186 -6.61 7.63 28.66
CA LEU A 186 -7.17 6.50 27.89
C LEU A 186 -7.27 5.22 28.73
N SER A 187 -6.75 5.24 29.96
CA SER A 187 -6.83 4.09 30.87
C SER A 187 -8.27 3.81 31.26
N GLY A 188 -8.72 2.58 31.05
CA GLY A 188 -10.10 2.16 31.34
C GLY A 188 -11.14 2.52 30.27
N GLU A 189 -10.75 3.25 29.22
CA GLU A 189 -11.66 3.58 28.11
C GLU A 189 -11.85 2.39 27.15
N THR A 190 -13.06 2.25 26.63
CA THR A 190 -13.36 1.26 25.58
C THR A 190 -12.79 1.77 24.26
N MET A 191 -11.69 1.13 23.81
CA MET A 191 -11.03 1.48 22.57
C MET A 191 -11.52 0.59 21.42
N LEU A 192 -12.09 1.21 20.38
CA LEU A 192 -12.49 0.54 19.14
C LEU A 192 -11.28 0.45 18.22
N LEU A 193 -10.94 -0.77 17.81
CA LEU A 193 -9.73 -1.05 17.02
C LEU A 193 -10.08 -1.68 15.67
N LEU A 194 -9.16 -1.52 14.72
CA LEU A 194 -9.24 -2.27 13.46
C LEU A 194 -8.96 -3.75 13.67
N ALA A 195 -9.49 -4.57 12.78
CA ALA A 195 -9.22 -6.01 12.72
C ALA A 195 -7.72 -6.29 12.55
N ASP A 196 -7.32 -7.53 12.84
CA ASP A 196 -5.95 -7.99 12.67
C ASP A 196 -5.47 -7.83 11.21
N GLY A 197 -4.15 -7.64 11.04
CA GLY A 197 -3.52 -7.36 9.75
C GLY A 197 -3.38 -5.87 9.41
N HIS A 198 -4.13 -4.99 10.07
CA HIS A 198 -3.91 -3.55 9.95
C HIS A 198 -2.79 -3.09 10.88
N CYS A 199 -1.73 -2.50 10.31
CA CYS A 199 -0.62 -1.95 11.11
C CYS A 199 -1.08 -0.89 12.12
N LEU A 200 -2.16 -0.16 11.82
CA LEU A 200 -2.73 0.85 12.72
C LEU A 200 -3.24 0.27 14.05
N ARG A 201 -3.68 -1.02 14.09
CA ARG A 201 -4.10 -1.67 15.34
C ARG A 201 -2.98 -1.68 16.37
N GLY A 202 -1.82 -2.24 16.01
CA GLY A 202 -0.66 -2.28 16.91
C GLY A 202 -0.15 -0.89 17.28
N GLN A 203 -0.18 0.05 16.33
CA GLN A 203 0.20 1.44 16.56
C GLN A 203 -0.76 2.14 17.54
N ALA A 204 -2.07 1.90 17.42
CA ALA A 204 -3.06 2.46 18.34
C ALA A 204 -2.91 1.87 19.75
N LEU A 205 -2.70 0.57 19.87
CA LEU A 205 -2.42 -0.06 21.17
C LEU A 205 -1.17 0.52 21.83
N ALA A 206 -0.07 0.63 21.09
CA ALA A 206 1.17 1.23 21.59
C ALA A 206 0.99 2.69 22.04
N ALA A 207 0.17 3.47 21.28
CA ALA A 207 -0.13 4.86 21.62
C ALA A 207 -1.03 5.00 22.87
N CYS A 208 -1.76 3.93 23.23
CA CYS A 208 -2.56 3.84 24.47
C CYS A 208 -1.77 3.20 25.64
N GLY A 209 -0.49 2.88 25.46
CA GLY A 209 0.28 2.16 26.47
C GLY A 209 -0.21 0.71 26.71
N ARG A 210 -0.89 0.12 25.71
CA ARG A 210 -1.46 -1.24 25.79
C ARG A 210 -0.69 -2.20 24.86
N THR A 211 -0.76 -3.48 25.18
CA THR A 211 -0.24 -4.56 24.34
C THR A 211 -1.38 -5.35 23.70
N ALA A 212 -1.05 -6.24 22.75
CA ALA A 212 -2.05 -7.12 22.16
C ALA A 212 -2.69 -8.07 23.20
N ALA A 213 -1.96 -8.43 24.24
CA ALA A 213 -2.47 -9.27 25.34
C ALA A 213 -3.53 -8.54 26.20
N ASP A 214 -3.45 -7.22 26.30
CA ASP A 214 -4.43 -6.41 27.05
C ASP A 214 -5.77 -6.30 26.30
N ASP A 215 -5.80 -6.70 25.04
CA ASP A 215 -6.98 -6.66 24.17
C ASP A 215 -7.67 -8.03 24.01
N GLU A 216 -7.08 -9.11 24.60
CA GLU A 216 -7.70 -10.43 24.64
C GLU A 216 -8.84 -10.45 25.66
N GLY A 217 -10.06 -10.24 25.19
CA GLY A 217 -11.29 -10.24 26.00
C GLY A 217 -12.10 -8.96 25.96
N ALA A 218 -11.64 -7.94 25.28
CA ALA A 218 -12.46 -6.76 24.96
C ALA A 218 -13.54 -7.16 23.94
N ASP A 219 -14.81 -6.86 24.25
CA ASP A 219 -15.95 -7.17 23.41
C ASP A 219 -15.73 -6.78 21.95
N ASP A 220 -16.11 -7.68 21.08
CA ASP A 220 -15.83 -7.90 19.68
C ASP A 220 -16.21 -6.78 18.67
N PHE A 221 -16.00 -5.52 18.95
CA PHE A 221 -16.15 -4.48 17.94
C PHE A 221 -14.85 -4.30 17.12
N ARG A 222 -14.49 -5.34 16.33
CA ARG A 222 -13.41 -5.28 15.37
C ARG A 222 -13.95 -4.82 14.03
N ALA A 223 -13.62 -3.62 13.61
CA ALA A 223 -14.08 -3.10 12.33
C ALA A 223 -13.02 -3.31 11.23
N VAL A 224 -13.51 -3.53 10.02
CA VAL A 224 -12.67 -3.76 8.83
C VAL A 224 -12.16 -2.43 8.23
N SER A 225 -12.75 -1.28 8.60
CA SER A 225 -12.37 0.02 8.07
C SER A 225 -12.47 1.15 9.10
N LEU A 226 -11.65 2.19 8.92
CA LEU A 226 -11.74 3.41 9.74
C LEU A 226 -13.08 4.11 9.64
N ALA A 227 -13.73 4.07 8.48
CA ALA A 227 -15.06 4.66 8.30
C ALA A 227 -16.09 3.97 9.19
N THR A 228 -16.09 2.65 9.27
CA THR A 228 -16.96 1.89 10.18
C THR A 228 -16.67 2.24 11.64
N ILE A 229 -15.39 2.33 12.04
CA ILE A 229 -15.03 2.75 13.40
C ILE A 229 -15.58 4.15 13.70
N CYS A 230 -15.45 5.11 12.79
CA CYS A 230 -15.99 6.45 12.98
C CYS A 230 -17.51 6.44 13.23
N HIS A 231 -18.27 5.59 12.54
CA HIS A 231 -19.69 5.44 12.78
C HIS A 231 -20.00 4.81 14.15
N LEU A 232 -19.20 3.84 14.60
CA LEU A 232 -19.35 3.26 15.93
C LEU A 232 -19.05 4.29 17.03
N VAL A 233 -18.00 5.10 16.87
CA VAL A 233 -17.69 6.21 17.78
C VAL A 233 -18.88 7.21 17.83
N ALA A 234 -19.39 7.63 16.66
CA ALA A 234 -20.52 8.53 16.57
C ALA A 234 -21.78 7.98 17.27
N ALA A 235 -21.97 6.67 17.22
CA ALA A 235 -23.08 5.96 17.89
C ALA A 235 -22.84 5.72 19.39
N GLY A 236 -21.66 6.07 19.93
CA GLY A 236 -21.39 6.00 21.36
C GLY A 236 -20.85 4.66 21.87
N PHE A 237 -20.37 3.76 20.97
CA PHE A 237 -19.84 2.44 21.35
C PHE A 237 -18.45 2.50 22.02
N GLY A 238 -17.73 3.63 21.91
CA GLY A 238 -16.42 3.81 22.51
C GLY A 238 -15.62 4.91 21.84
N CYS A 239 -14.32 4.91 22.06
CA CYS A 239 -13.36 5.84 21.50
C CYS A 239 -12.42 5.13 20.52
N THR A 240 -11.73 5.88 19.65
CA THR A 240 -10.69 5.31 18.78
C THR A 240 -9.56 6.31 18.54
N LEU A 241 -8.42 5.83 18.05
CA LEU A 241 -7.35 6.69 17.55
C LEU A 241 -7.42 6.77 16.02
N LEU A 242 -7.50 7.98 15.50
CA LEU A 242 -7.49 8.28 14.08
C LEU A 242 -6.16 8.91 13.68
N PRO A 243 -5.55 8.50 12.57
CA PRO A 243 -4.48 9.26 11.94
C PRO A 243 -4.97 10.66 11.55
N ALA A 244 -4.09 11.66 11.57
CA ALA A 244 -4.46 13.06 11.34
C ALA A 244 -5.23 13.29 10.03
N LEU A 245 -4.89 12.56 8.96
CA LEU A 245 -5.60 12.64 7.68
C LEU A 245 -7.05 12.17 7.77
N ALA A 246 -7.30 11.15 8.58
CA ALA A 246 -8.65 10.62 8.82
C ALA A 246 -9.43 11.45 9.83
N ALA A 247 -8.73 12.06 10.82
CA ALA A 247 -9.34 12.95 11.81
C ALA A 247 -9.83 14.29 11.21
N HIS A 248 -9.20 14.72 10.11
CA HIS A 248 -9.51 15.97 9.41
C HIS A 248 -9.77 15.72 7.92
N PRO A 249 -10.87 15.03 7.58
CA PRO A 249 -11.17 14.71 6.19
C PRO A 249 -11.36 15.99 5.36
N PRO A 250 -11.04 15.96 4.07
CA PRO A 250 -11.34 17.09 3.19
C PRO A 250 -12.84 17.33 3.14
N GLN A 251 -13.21 18.61 3.11
CA GLN A 251 -14.54 19.21 3.25
C GLN A 251 -15.75 18.36 2.83
N GLY A 252 -16.79 18.29 3.68
CA GLY A 252 -18.12 17.88 3.26
C GLY A 252 -19.03 17.20 4.28
N ALA A 253 -18.52 16.65 5.37
CA ALA A 253 -19.38 16.14 6.45
C ALA A 253 -18.74 16.50 7.79
N GLU A 254 -19.46 17.26 8.62
CA GLU A 254 -19.06 17.39 10.01
C GLU A 254 -19.16 16.01 10.66
N PRO A 255 -18.06 15.48 11.21
CA PRO A 255 -18.11 14.20 11.88
C PRO A 255 -19.02 14.31 13.10
N SER A 256 -19.91 13.33 13.26
CA SER A 256 -20.80 13.23 14.44
C SER A 256 -20.03 12.79 15.71
N PHE A 257 -18.73 13.04 15.77
CA PHE A 257 -17.82 12.76 16.89
C PHE A 257 -16.84 13.93 17.07
N VAL A 258 -16.19 14.01 18.22
CA VAL A 258 -15.22 15.04 18.56
C VAL A 258 -13.82 14.46 18.42
N VAL A 259 -12.87 15.24 17.86
CA VAL A 259 -11.45 14.88 17.79
C VAL A 259 -10.62 15.71 18.76
N ARG A 260 -9.62 15.08 19.39
CA ARG A 260 -8.68 15.73 20.31
C ARG A 260 -7.26 15.26 20.03
N PRO A 261 -6.27 16.14 20.03
CA PRO A 261 -4.88 15.75 19.86
C PRO A 261 -4.43 14.82 21.00
N LEU A 262 -3.75 13.73 20.65
CA LEU A 262 -3.17 12.82 21.61
C LEU A 262 -1.71 13.20 21.88
N ARG A 263 -1.33 13.27 23.15
CA ARG A 263 0.05 13.42 23.61
C ARG A 263 0.52 12.12 24.23
N SER A 264 1.30 11.36 23.45
CA SER A 264 2.01 10.15 23.88
C SER A 264 3.31 10.06 23.11
N PRO A 265 4.37 9.41 23.61
CA PRO A 265 5.61 9.14 22.86
C PRO A 265 5.36 8.39 21.56
N SER A 266 4.37 7.50 21.54
CA SER A 266 3.99 6.68 20.38
C SER A 266 2.80 7.25 19.61
N ALA A 267 2.42 8.52 19.83
CA ALA A 267 1.24 9.14 19.23
C ALA A 267 1.43 9.58 17.77
N SER A 268 2.20 8.86 17.00
CA SER A 268 2.37 9.12 15.55
C SER A 268 2.82 7.85 14.81
N ARG A 269 2.56 7.83 13.51
CA ARG A 269 3.13 6.86 12.59
C ARG A 269 3.93 7.57 11.50
N ARG A 270 4.96 6.92 10.99
CA ARG A 270 5.72 7.40 9.83
C ARG A 270 5.17 6.76 8.59
N ILE A 271 4.81 7.57 7.61
CA ILE A 271 4.39 7.11 6.28
C ILE A 271 5.56 7.25 5.33
N GLY A 272 5.74 6.22 4.51
CA GLY A 272 6.77 6.18 3.47
C GLY A 272 6.31 5.54 2.18
N LEU A 273 7.11 5.76 1.15
CA LEU A 273 7.03 5.03 -0.11
C LEU A 273 8.06 3.90 -0.07
N VAL A 274 7.62 2.70 -0.37
CA VAL A 274 8.42 1.47 -0.29
C VAL A 274 8.43 0.81 -1.66
N TRP A 275 9.59 0.35 -2.12
CA TRP A 275 9.76 -0.40 -3.37
C TRP A 275 10.87 -1.43 -3.23
N ARG A 276 10.97 -2.35 -4.19
CA ARG A 276 12.02 -3.39 -4.20
C ARG A 276 13.40 -2.75 -4.34
N ARG A 277 14.35 -3.25 -3.56
CA ARG A 277 15.76 -2.87 -3.70
C ARG A 277 16.27 -3.20 -5.10
N GLY A 278 17.02 -2.28 -5.69
CA GLY A 278 17.50 -2.42 -7.06
C GLY A 278 16.41 -2.31 -8.12
N SER A 279 15.25 -1.71 -7.80
CA SER A 279 14.22 -1.40 -8.78
C SER A 279 14.78 -0.46 -9.86
N PRO A 280 14.55 -0.76 -11.14
CA PRO A 280 14.98 0.13 -12.23
C PRO A 280 14.28 1.48 -12.22
N ASN A 281 13.12 1.52 -11.57
CA ASN A 281 12.28 2.71 -11.47
C ASN A 281 12.61 3.55 -10.21
N THR A 282 13.67 3.23 -9.46
CA THR A 282 14.04 3.93 -8.21
C THR A 282 14.04 5.45 -8.37
N GLN A 283 14.63 5.97 -9.46
CA GLN A 283 14.65 7.41 -9.70
C GLN A 283 13.25 8.01 -9.90
N GLN A 284 12.38 7.31 -10.61
CA GLN A 284 11.01 7.73 -10.86
C GLN A 284 10.15 7.65 -9.59
N LEU A 285 10.35 6.59 -8.79
CA LEU A 285 9.68 6.40 -7.51
C LEU A 285 10.14 7.44 -6.48
N SER A 286 11.43 7.80 -6.49
CA SER A 286 11.94 8.90 -5.67
C SER A 286 11.27 10.23 -6.02
N LEU A 287 11.10 10.55 -7.32
CA LEU A 287 10.37 11.75 -7.75
C LEU A 287 8.91 11.74 -7.27
N LEU A 288 8.23 10.57 -7.33
CA LEU A 288 6.89 10.42 -6.76
C LEU A 288 6.89 10.70 -5.26
N GLY A 289 7.85 10.13 -4.52
CA GLY A 289 8.00 10.35 -3.08
C GLY A 289 8.28 11.81 -2.75
N GLU A 290 9.17 12.49 -3.50
CA GLU A 290 9.44 13.92 -3.36
C GLU A 290 8.19 14.76 -3.56
N MET A 291 7.40 14.47 -4.59
CA MET A 291 6.13 15.18 -4.83
C MET A 291 5.16 15.02 -3.65
N VAL A 292 4.99 13.81 -3.10
CA VAL A 292 4.12 13.57 -1.94
C VAL A 292 4.62 14.36 -0.74
N ARG A 293 5.93 14.34 -0.49
CA ARG A 293 6.57 15.01 0.64
C ARG A 293 6.50 16.55 0.54
N ASP A 294 6.69 17.08 -0.66
CA ASP A 294 6.70 18.54 -0.91
C ASP A 294 5.27 19.13 -0.92
N ASN A 295 4.24 18.28 -0.96
CA ASN A 295 2.83 18.64 -0.83
C ASN A 295 2.22 18.02 0.43
N PRO A 296 2.66 18.43 1.64
CA PRO A 296 2.24 17.80 2.88
C PRO A 296 0.73 17.95 3.06
N ALA A 297 0.09 16.87 3.44
CA ALA A 297 -1.31 16.91 3.80
C ALA A 297 -1.49 17.59 5.17
N GLY A 298 -2.58 18.34 5.34
CA GLY A 298 -2.84 19.09 6.60
C GLY A 298 -2.80 18.16 7.81
N GLY A 299 -2.13 18.63 8.87
CA GLY A 299 -1.96 17.87 10.11
C GLY A 299 -0.78 16.90 10.14
N THR A 300 -0.05 16.73 9.03
CA THR A 300 1.17 15.90 8.98
C THR A 300 2.43 16.75 9.11
N ARG A 301 3.56 16.11 9.46
CA ARG A 301 4.88 16.74 9.56
C ARG A 301 5.82 16.11 8.56
N THR A 302 6.34 16.89 7.62
CA THR A 302 7.31 16.41 6.62
C THR A 302 8.58 15.90 7.31
N VAL A 303 9.06 14.73 6.89
CA VAL A 303 10.34 14.19 7.35
C VAL A 303 11.46 14.80 6.50
N PRO A 304 12.47 15.46 7.12
CA PRO A 304 13.64 15.94 6.40
C PRO A 304 14.38 14.78 5.73
N LEU A 305 14.83 14.96 4.48
CA LEU A 305 15.78 14.01 3.90
C LEU A 305 17.10 14.10 4.65
N ASP A 306 17.61 12.96 5.07
CA ASP A 306 19.03 12.85 5.36
C ASP A 306 19.80 12.91 4.03
N ARG A 307 20.30 14.12 3.71
CA ARG A 307 21.04 14.41 2.46
C ARG A 307 22.32 13.59 2.30
N GLY A 308 22.75 12.86 3.34
CA GLY A 308 23.89 11.95 3.31
C GLY A 308 23.65 10.69 2.48
N ALA A 309 22.48 10.08 2.59
CA ALA A 309 22.15 8.84 1.87
C ALA A 309 21.80 9.10 0.38
N ALA A 310 21.12 10.21 0.07
CA ALA A 310 20.74 10.55 -1.30
C ALA A 310 21.93 10.96 -2.20
N ARG A 311 22.99 11.54 -1.64
CA ARG A 311 24.20 11.91 -2.40
C ARG A 311 25.06 10.72 -2.83
N ALA A 312 25.05 9.62 -2.12
CA ALA A 312 25.80 8.42 -2.47
C ALA A 312 25.30 7.77 -3.79
N HIS A 313 24.02 7.86 -4.08
CA HIS A 313 23.44 7.30 -5.31
C HIS A 313 23.56 8.23 -6.54
N LEU A 314 23.67 9.54 -6.34
CA LEU A 314 23.84 10.50 -7.45
C LEU A 314 25.29 10.63 -7.94
N THR A 315 26.27 10.23 -7.14
CA THR A 315 27.70 10.34 -7.50
C THR A 315 28.16 9.16 -8.36
N LEU A 316 27.50 7.99 -8.27
CA LEU A 316 27.81 6.81 -9.09
C LEU A 316 27.18 6.85 -10.50
N ALA A 317 26.32 7.79 -10.79
CA ALA A 317 25.68 7.95 -12.11
C ALA A 317 26.39 9.01 -13.00
N ARG A 318 27.55 9.56 -12.57
CA ARG A 318 28.34 10.56 -13.30
C ARG A 318 29.75 10.09 -13.68
N THR A 319 30.07 8.85 -13.50
CA THR A 319 31.26 8.16 -14.07
C THR A 319 30.78 7.04 -14.97
#